data_f400cebf66c9cb7af3038323fd54f681
#
_entry.id   f400cebf66c9cb7af3038323fd54f681
#
_cell.length_a   1.000
_cell.length_b   1.000
_cell.length_c   1.000
_cell.angle_alpha   90.00
_cell.angle_beta   90.00
_cell.angle_gamma   90.00
#
_symmetry.space_group_name_H-M   'P 1'
#
loop_
_entity.id
_entity.type
_entity.pdbx_description
1 polymer ?
#
loop_
_entity_poly.entity_id
_entity_poly.type
_entity_poly.pdbx_seq_one_letter_code
_entity_poly.pdbx_strand_id
1 'polypeptide(L)'
;MMLLVALLGAAVLLGIASVMLLRRSGLRGRVIASDSVVSRPSRVLRSAHHGLVGKPDYLVEEQGRIAPVELKPSRQSNSPWLRDVVQLAAYCLLLEEIEPRFAGYGYLRYANRTFRIDFTDRVRGELLRTIANMRADLTAADVPPNHHDPRRCARCMLVRVCGRAVVSTS
;
A
#
# COMPACT_ATOMS: atom_id res chain seq x y z
N MET A 1 2.18 -3.82 47.04
CA MET A 1 1.60 -2.51 46.64
C MET A 1 2.51 -1.78 45.63
N MET A 2 3.82 -1.63 45.91
CA MET A 2 4.76 -0.95 44.96
C MET A 2 4.86 -1.59 43.56
N LEU A 3 4.84 -2.93 43.44
CA LEU A 3 4.94 -3.63 42.16
C LEU A 3 3.74 -3.36 41.23
N LEU A 4 2.54 -3.28 41.83
CA LEU A 4 1.29 -3.00 41.09
C LEU A 4 1.27 -1.57 40.53
N VAL A 5 1.77 -0.61 41.31
CA VAL A 5 1.88 0.80 40.90
C VAL A 5 2.92 0.95 39.77
N ALA A 6 4.05 0.22 39.84
CA ALA A 6 5.06 0.21 38.80
C ALA A 6 4.54 -0.40 37.48
N LEU A 7 3.78 -1.48 37.53
CA LEU A 7 3.17 -2.11 36.35
C LEU A 7 2.09 -1.22 35.70
N LEU A 8 1.28 -0.54 36.49
CA LEU A 8 0.30 0.43 36.01
C LEU A 8 0.99 1.64 35.35
N GLY A 9 2.06 2.15 35.95
CA GLY A 9 2.87 3.23 35.38
C GLY A 9 3.50 2.85 34.03
N ALA A 10 4.06 1.64 33.93
CA ALA A 10 4.64 1.14 32.68
C ALA A 10 3.59 0.95 31.57
N ALA A 11 2.39 0.45 31.91
CA ALA A 11 1.29 0.29 30.95
C ALA A 11 0.78 1.65 30.42
N VAL A 12 0.70 2.67 31.29
CA VAL A 12 0.31 4.02 30.91
C VAL A 12 1.38 4.66 30.01
N LEU A 13 2.67 4.50 30.34
CA LEU A 13 3.76 5.03 29.53
C LEU A 13 3.83 4.36 28.14
N LEU A 14 3.61 3.03 28.06
CA LEU A 14 3.51 2.31 26.79
C LEU A 14 2.31 2.76 25.97
N GLY A 15 1.17 3.02 26.61
CA GLY A 15 -0.02 3.58 25.97
C GLY A 15 0.24 4.99 25.39
N ILE A 16 0.87 5.86 26.17
CA ILE A 16 1.23 7.22 25.74
C ILE A 16 2.26 7.17 24.60
N ALA A 17 3.27 6.31 24.68
CA ALA A 17 4.27 6.14 23.65
C ALA A 17 3.63 5.63 22.33
N SER A 18 2.70 4.68 22.40
CA SER A 18 1.95 4.18 21.25
C SER A 18 1.10 5.27 20.60
N VAL A 19 0.41 6.09 21.40
CA VAL A 19 -0.39 7.23 20.90
C VAL A 19 0.51 8.30 20.30
N MET A 20 1.68 8.59 20.91
CA MET A 20 2.65 9.54 20.35
C MET A 20 3.28 9.03 19.03
N LEU A 21 3.60 7.73 18.94
CA LEU A 21 4.08 7.14 17.69
C LEU A 21 3.02 7.23 16.58
N LEU A 22 1.76 6.94 16.88
CA LEU A 22 0.64 7.09 15.94
C LEU A 22 0.44 8.55 15.53
N ARG A 23 0.57 9.51 16.45
CA ARG A 23 0.49 10.95 16.13
C ARG A 23 1.65 11.43 15.26
N ARG A 24 2.88 10.95 15.51
CA ARG A 24 4.05 11.21 14.64
C ARG A 24 3.93 10.56 13.27
N SER A 25 3.09 9.54 13.14
CA SER A 25 2.87 8.83 11.88
C SER A 25 1.98 9.59 10.89
N GLY A 26 1.30 10.65 11.31
CA GLY A 26 0.31 11.37 10.51
C GLY A 26 -0.96 10.57 10.23
N LEU A 27 -1.11 9.37 10.83
CA LEU A 27 -2.33 8.57 10.79
C LEU A 27 -3.22 8.97 11.97
N ARG A 28 -4.45 9.36 11.69
CA ARG A 28 -5.47 9.70 12.69
C ARG A 28 -6.53 8.63 12.64
N GLY A 29 -6.44 7.59 13.47
CA GLY A 29 -7.45 6.55 13.46
C GLY A 29 -7.09 5.33 14.29
N ARG A 30 -8.08 4.48 14.53
CA ARG A 30 -7.90 3.21 15.22
C ARG A 30 -7.60 2.11 14.21
N VAL A 31 -6.48 1.41 14.38
CA VAL A 31 -6.16 0.22 13.57
C VAL A 31 -7.18 -0.87 13.90
N ILE A 32 -7.94 -1.31 12.90
CA ILE A 32 -8.97 -2.34 13.02
C ILE A 32 -8.54 -3.69 12.43
N ALA A 33 -7.53 -3.70 11.55
CA ALA A 33 -6.91 -4.91 11.02
C ALA A 33 -5.43 -4.64 10.68
N SER A 34 -4.54 -5.61 10.92
CA SER A 34 -3.09 -5.48 10.68
C SER A 34 -2.45 -6.84 10.48
N ASP A 35 -1.45 -6.93 9.60
CA ASP A 35 -0.62 -8.13 9.41
C ASP A 35 0.26 -8.44 10.63
N SER A 36 0.64 -7.42 11.40
CA SER A 36 1.54 -7.55 12.55
C SER A 36 0.82 -7.85 13.87
N VAL A 37 -0.52 -7.86 13.92
CA VAL A 37 -1.29 -8.09 15.14
C VAL A 37 -2.14 -9.35 15.00
N VAL A 38 -1.76 -10.42 15.67
CA VAL A 38 -2.42 -11.74 15.64
C VAL A 38 -3.90 -11.67 15.99
N SER A 39 -4.30 -10.78 16.91
CA SER A 39 -5.70 -10.61 17.35
C SER A 39 -6.59 -9.90 16.34
N ARG A 40 -6.00 -9.28 15.31
CA ARG A 40 -6.71 -8.54 14.26
C ARG A 40 -5.98 -8.72 12.92
N PRO A 41 -6.02 -9.94 12.34
CA PRO A 41 -5.30 -10.21 11.09
C PRO A 41 -5.78 -9.30 9.98
N SER A 42 -4.87 -8.88 9.11
CA SER A 42 -5.23 -8.11 7.94
C SER A 42 -6.15 -8.95 7.04
N ARG A 43 -7.17 -8.29 6.52
CA ARG A 43 -8.20 -8.94 5.70
C ARG A 43 -7.73 -9.03 4.27
N VAL A 44 -7.81 -10.22 3.67
CA VAL A 44 -7.68 -10.37 2.22
C VAL A 44 -8.98 -9.88 1.56
N LEU A 45 -8.83 -8.87 0.73
CA LEU A 45 -9.92 -8.28 -0.05
C LEU A 45 -9.97 -8.94 -1.42
N ARG A 46 -11.18 -9.23 -1.92
CA ARG A 46 -11.38 -9.90 -3.21
C ARG A 46 -12.51 -9.23 -3.96
N SER A 47 -12.33 -9.02 -5.25
CA SER A 47 -13.35 -8.60 -6.20
C SER A 47 -13.37 -9.57 -7.36
N ALA A 48 -14.49 -10.27 -7.52
CA ALA A 48 -14.72 -11.11 -8.70
C ALA A 48 -14.95 -10.23 -9.94
N HIS A 49 -15.65 -9.12 -9.77
CA HIS A 49 -15.95 -8.18 -10.86
C HIS A 49 -14.66 -7.61 -11.48
N HIS A 50 -13.72 -7.19 -10.66
CA HIS A 50 -12.44 -6.66 -11.13
C HIS A 50 -11.34 -7.73 -11.25
N GLY A 51 -11.60 -9.00 -10.89
CA GLY A 51 -10.59 -10.06 -10.88
C GLY A 51 -9.36 -9.69 -10.07
N LEU A 52 -9.56 -8.99 -8.95
CA LEU A 52 -8.49 -8.47 -8.09
C LEU A 52 -8.50 -9.14 -6.72
N VAL A 53 -7.31 -9.33 -6.19
CA VAL A 53 -7.08 -9.75 -4.81
C VAL A 53 -6.03 -8.82 -4.22
N GLY A 54 -6.27 -8.35 -3.01
CA GLY A 54 -5.33 -7.48 -2.33
C GLY A 54 -5.38 -7.66 -0.81
N LYS A 55 -4.28 -7.34 -0.14
CA LYS A 55 -4.15 -7.41 1.30
C LYS A 55 -3.39 -6.17 1.77
N PRO A 56 -4.10 -5.10 2.21
CA PRO A 56 -3.43 -3.93 2.76
C PRO A 56 -2.71 -4.28 4.06
N ASP A 57 -1.60 -3.59 4.37
CA ASP A 57 -0.87 -3.80 5.61
C ASP A 57 -1.73 -3.50 6.83
N TYR A 58 -2.56 -2.43 6.75
CA TYR A 58 -3.51 -2.05 7.80
C TYR A 58 -4.83 -1.60 7.19
N LEU A 59 -5.89 -1.73 8.01
CA LEU A 59 -7.12 -0.95 7.88
C LEU A 59 -7.23 -0.05 9.10
N VAL A 60 -7.49 1.22 8.88
CA VAL A 60 -7.73 2.21 9.95
C VAL A 60 -9.16 2.71 9.88
N GLU A 61 -9.76 2.91 11.05
CA GLU A 61 -11.07 3.53 11.20
C GLU A 61 -10.89 4.95 11.72
N GLU A 62 -11.39 5.91 10.94
CA GLU A 62 -11.42 7.32 11.28
C GLU A 62 -12.85 7.84 11.15
N GLN A 63 -13.40 8.38 12.23
CA GLN A 63 -14.77 8.94 12.26
C GLN A 63 -15.83 7.97 11.69
N GLY A 64 -15.71 6.67 12.00
CA GLY A 64 -16.62 5.63 11.53
C GLY A 64 -16.39 5.19 10.07
N ARG A 65 -15.40 5.73 9.39
CA ARG A 65 -15.01 5.38 8.02
C ARG A 65 -13.74 4.56 8.00
N ILE A 66 -13.60 3.66 7.03
CA ILE A 66 -12.48 2.72 6.91
C ILE A 66 -11.61 3.08 5.72
N ALA A 67 -10.30 3.23 5.97
CA ALA A 67 -9.29 3.52 4.97
C ALA A 67 -8.18 2.46 4.97
N PRO A 68 -7.65 2.04 3.79
CA PRO A 68 -6.50 1.17 3.70
C PRO A 68 -5.21 1.96 3.93
N VAL A 69 -4.21 1.29 4.51
CA VAL A 69 -2.86 1.82 4.70
C VAL A 69 -1.85 0.86 4.10
N GLU A 70 -0.98 1.38 3.27
CA GLU A 70 0.17 0.65 2.72
C GLU A 70 1.47 1.22 3.28
N LEU A 71 2.34 0.36 3.77
CA LEU A 71 3.62 0.72 4.36
C LEU A 71 4.77 0.52 3.38
N LYS A 72 5.67 1.49 3.33
CA LYS A 72 6.94 1.41 2.61
C LYS A 72 8.07 1.93 3.51
N PRO A 73 8.45 1.17 4.55
CA PRO A 73 9.35 1.66 5.61
C PRO A 73 10.77 1.96 5.14
N SER A 74 11.21 1.33 4.05
CA SER A 74 12.52 1.60 3.44
C SER A 74 12.52 2.75 2.44
N ARG A 75 11.35 3.35 2.17
CA ARG A 75 11.21 4.42 1.16
C ARG A 75 11.15 5.79 1.80
N GLN A 76 11.94 6.70 1.25
CA GLN A 76 11.91 8.13 1.58
C GLN A 76 11.66 8.93 0.30
N SER A 77 10.67 9.81 0.32
CA SER A 77 10.35 10.69 -0.80
C SER A 77 9.48 11.85 -0.32
N ASN A 78 9.57 12.98 -1.00
CA ASN A 78 8.70 14.14 -0.76
C ASN A 78 7.38 14.06 -1.54
N SER A 79 7.27 13.13 -2.48
CA SER A 79 6.06 12.84 -3.23
C SER A 79 5.80 11.34 -3.31
N PRO A 80 4.54 10.90 -3.41
CA PRO A 80 4.22 9.49 -3.57
C PRO A 80 4.67 8.98 -4.94
N TRP A 81 5.22 7.76 -5.00
CA TRP A 81 5.58 7.12 -6.25
C TRP A 81 4.34 6.52 -6.90
N LEU A 82 4.21 6.70 -8.22
CA LEU A 82 3.03 6.25 -8.97
C LEU A 82 2.68 4.78 -8.73
N ARG A 83 3.67 3.89 -8.72
CA ARG A 83 3.45 2.46 -8.45
C ARG A 83 2.81 2.17 -7.10
N ASP A 84 3.14 2.97 -6.07
CA ASP A 84 2.58 2.80 -4.72
C ASP A 84 1.17 3.38 -4.66
N VAL A 85 0.93 4.47 -5.40
CA VAL A 85 -0.41 5.04 -5.57
C VAL A 85 -1.33 4.04 -6.26
N VAL A 86 -0.87 3.38 -7.33
CA VAL A 86 -1.64 2.35 -8.05
C VAL A 86 -1.94 1.15 -7.14
N GLN A 87 -0.97 0.70 -6.34
CA GLN A 87 -1.20 -0.38 -5.36
C GLN A 87 -2.26 0.01 -4.33
N LEU A 88 -2.13 1.20 -3.74
CA LEU A 88 -3.12 1.70 -2.79
C LEU A 88 -4.50 1.90 -3.43
N ALA A 89 -4.55 2.40 -4.67
CA ALA A 89 -5.78 2.55 -5.43
C ALA A 89 -6.50 1.21 -5.64
N ALA A 90 -5.76 0.11 -5.86
CA ALA A 90 -6.35 -1.24 -5.94
C ALA A 90 -7.02 -1.63 -4.62
N TYR A 91 -6.43 -1.33 -3.47
CA TYR A 91 -7.08 -1.57 -2.17
C TYR A 91 -8.31 -0.67 -1.96
N CYS A 92 -8.25 0.58 -2.40
CA CYS A 92 -9.40 1.48 -2.36
C CYS A 92 -10.56 0.95 -3.21
N LEU A 93 -10.29 0.48 -4.44
CA LEU A 93 -11.29 -0.12 -5.31
C LEU A 93 -11.93 -1.37 -4.69
N LEU A 94 -11.11 -2.25 -4.08
CA LEU A 94 -11.60 -3.43 -3.39
C LEU A 94 -12.46 -3.08 -2.17
N LEU A 95 -12.06 -2.09 -1.37
CA LEU A 95 -12.84 -1.65 -0.21
C LEU A 95 -14.15 -0.97 -0.61
N GLU A 96 -14.14 -0.17 -1.66
CA GLU A 96 -15.34 0.49 -2.16
C GLU A 96 -16.43 -0.52 -2.54
N GLU A 97 -16.04 -1.68 -3.08
CA GLU A 97 -16.98 -2.73 -3.48
C GLU A 97 -17.58 -3.48 -2.28
N ILE A 98 -16.80 -3.67 -1.20
CA ILE A 98 -17.19 -4.60 -0.12
C ILE A 98 -17.42 -3.95 1.24
N GLU A 99 -17.06 -2.67 1.43
CA GLU A 99 -17.13 -1.97 2.72
C GLU A 99 -17.97 -0.69 2.59
N PRO A 100 -19.21 -0.69 3.05
CA PRO A 100 -20.09 0.49 2.96
C PRO A 100 -19.53 1.73 3.67
N ARG A 101 -18.62 1.55 4.64
CA ARG A 101 -17.98 2.62 5.37
C ARG A 101 -16.64 3.05 4.77
N PHE A 102 -16.34 2.65 3.52
CA PHE A 102 -15.12 3.08 2.86
C PHE A 102 -14.97 4.61 2.86
N ALA A 103 -13.78 5.08 3.19
CA ALA A 103 -13.52 6.50 3.41
C ALA A 103 -13.39 7.34 2.12
N GLY A 104 -13.26 6.70 0.95
CA GLY A 104 -12.97 7.39 -0.31
C GLY A 104 -11.49 7.79 -0.46
N TYR A 105 -10.61 7.31 0.40
CA TYR A 105 -9.17 7.57 0.36
C TYR A 105 -8.39 6.44 1.04
N GLY A 106 -7.07 6.46 0.88
CA GLY A 106 -6.15 5.60 1.61
C GLY A 106 -4.87 6.33 2.00
N TYR A 107 -3.99 5.64 2.73
CA TYR A 107 -2.72 6.19 3.19
C TYR A 107 -1.53 5.39 2.66
N LEU A 108 -0.53 6.11 2.13
CA LEU A 108 0.81 5.60 1.88
C LEU A 108 1.74 6.10 2.97
N ARG A 109 2.35 5.19 3.72
CA ARG A 109 3.29 5.53 4.77
C ARG A 109 4.71 5.16 4.36
N TYR A 110 5.52 6.18 4.12
CA TYR A 110 6.96 6.09 3.89
C TYR A 110 7.73 6.27 5.21
N ALA A 111 9.04 6.02 5.20
CA ALA A 111 9.87 6.20 6.38
C ALA A 111 9.81 7.62 6.96
N ASN A 112 9.76 8.64 6.09
CA ASN A 112 9.83 10.06 6.46
C ASN A 112 8.47 10.75 6.51
N ARG A 113 7.39 10.17 5.92
CA ARG A 113 6.10 10.88 5.79
C ARG A 113 4.95 9.94 5.44
N THR A 114 3.74 10.37 5.77
CA THR A 114 2.48 9.74 5.36
C THR A 114 1.77 10.63 4.34
N PHE A 115 1.32 10.02 3.24
CA PHE A 115 0.50 10.68 2.22
C PHE A 115 -0.91 10.15 2.30
N ARG A 116 -1.89 11.03 2.37
CA ARG A 116 -3.28 10.70 2.09
C ARG A 116 -3.50 10.80 0.60
N ILE A 117 -4.05 9.76 0.00
CA ILE A 117 -4.37 9.68 -1.43
C ILE A 117 -5.89 9.54 -1.56
N ASP A 118 -6.54 10.57 -2.07
CA ASP A 118 -7.97 10.53 -2.34
C ASP A 118 -8.25 9.64 -3.57
N PHE A 119 -9.21 8.73 -3.45
CA PHE A 119 -9.61 7.82 -4.51
C PHE A 119 -10.61 8.49 -5.45
N THR A 120 -10.07 9.40 -6.26
CA THR A 120 -10.84 10.20 -7.24
C THR A 120 -11.10 9.39 -8.52
N ASP A 121 -12.03 9.86 -9.37
CA ASP A 121 -12.31 9.24 -10.68
C ASP A 121 -11.07 9.19 -11.57
N ARG A 122 -10.17 10.16 -11.47
CA ARG A 122 -8.88 10.15 -12.16
C ARG A 122 -8.00 8.98 -11.70
N VAL A 123 -7.84 8.80 -10.38
CA VAL A 123 -7.03 7.72 -9.80
C VAL A 123 -7.63 6.37 -10.14
N ARG A 124 -8.95 6.25 -10.05
CA ARG A 124 -9.71 5.06 -10.47
C ARG A 124 -9.47 4.74 -11.94
N GLY A 125 -9.61 5.72 -12.82
CA GLY A 125 -9.41 5.55 -14.26
C GLY A 125 -8.00 5.11 -14.62
N GLU A 126 -6.97 5.65 -13.94
CA GLU A 126 -5.58 5.22 -14.12
C GLU A 126 -5.36 3.78 -13.67
N LEU A 127 -5.94 3.38 -12.54
CA LEU A 127 -5.90 2.00 -12.05
C LEU A 127 -6.55 1.04 -13.06
N LEU A 128 -7.78 1.34 -13.49
CA LEU A 128 -8.53 0.46 -14.43
C LEU A 128 -7.82 0.32 -15.77
N ARG A 129 -7.23 1.41 -16.29
CA ARG A 129 -6.37 1.33 -17.50
C ARG A 129 -5.13 0.45 -17.27
N THR A 130 -4.49 0.59 -16.11
CA THR A 130 -3.33 -0.25 -15.77
C THR A 130 -3.72 -1.73 -15.74
N ILE A 131 -4.85 -2.08 -15.12
CA ILE A 131 -5.37 -3.45 -15.07
C ILE A 131 -5.68 -3.96 -16.48
N ALA A 132 -6.33 -3.14 -17.32
CA ALA A 132 -6.64 -3.49 -18.70
C ALA A 132 -5.38 -3.76 -19.52
N ASN A 133 -4.35 -2.90 -19.40
CA ASN A 133 -3.07 -3.09 -20.08
C ASN A 133 -2.36 -4.38 -19.62
N MET A 134 -2.32 -4.63 -18.29
CA MET A 134 -1.74 -5.87 -17.75
C MET A 134 -2.45 -7.13 -18.31
N ARG A 135 -3.76 -7.10 -18.46
CA ARG A 135 -4.52 -8.22 -19.05
C ARG A 135 -4.26 -8.38 -20.54
N ALA A 136 -4.15 -7.28 -21.27
CA ALA A 136 -3.77 -7.30 -22.68
C ALA A 136 -2.37 -7.91 -22.85
N ASP A 137 -1.41 -7.51 -22.00
CA ASP A 137 -0.05 -8.06 -22.02
C ASP A 137 -0.02 -9.56 -21.74
N LEU A 138 -0.88 -10.08 -20.82
CA LEU A 138 -0.97 -11.51 -20.51
C LEU A 138 -1.44 -12.38 -21.70
N THR A 139 -2.15 -11.80 -22.65
CA THR A 139 -2.68 -12.50 -23.82
C THR A 139 -1.91 -12.19 -25.11
N ALA A 140 -1.00 -11.23 -25.06
CA ALA A 140 -0.18 -10.84 -26.21
C ALA A 140 0.90 -11.90 -26.49
N ALA A 141 1.12 -12.19 -27.78
CA ALA A 141 2.17 -13.12 -28.20
C ALA A 141 3.58 -12.62 -27.85
N ASP A 142 3.76 -11.31 -27.79
CA ASP A 142 5.03 -10.65 -27.44
C ASP A 142 4.76 -9.30 -26.75
N VAL A 143 5.42 -9.10 -25.62
CA VAL A 143 5.32 -7.85 -24.84
C VAL A 143 6.70 -7.21 -24.76
N PRO A 144 6.91 -6.05 -25.42
CA PRO A 144 8.18 -5.35 -25.36
C PRO A 144 8.47 -4.81 -23.94
N PRO A 145 9.75 -4.67 -23.57
CA PRO A 145 10.11 -3.97 -22.35
C PRO A 145 9.54 -2.55 -22.35
N ASN A 146 9.01 -2.13 -21.22
CA ASN A 146 8.44 -0.77 -21.07
C ASN A 146 9.49 0.30 -20.72
N HIS A 147 10.76 0.04 -21.02
CA HIS A 147 11.89 0.93 -20.74
C HIS A 147 13.03 0.71 -21.75
N HIS A 148 13.86 1.74 -21.90
CA HIS A 148 15.12 1.70 -22.66
C HIS A 148 16.31 2.01 -21.75
N ASP A 149 16.24 1.68 -20.47
CA ASP A 149 17.27 1.97 -19.47
C ASP A 149 18.21 0.76 -19.29
N PRO A 150 19.50 0.87 -19.72
CA PRO A 150 20.49 -0.20 -19.59
C PRO A 150 20.74 -0.60 -18.12
N ARG A 151 20.60 0.35 -17.16
CA ARG A 151 20.79 0.07 -15.73
C ARG A 151 19.72 -0.87 -15.20
N ARG A 152 18.50 -0.80 -15.74
CA ARG A 152 17.43 -1.75 -15.42
C ARG A 152 17.74 -3.13 -16.00
N CYS A 153 18.21 -3.20 -17.23
CA CYS A 153 18.65 -4.45 -17.86
C CYS A 153 19.78 -5.11 -17.08
N ALA A 154 20.80 -4.36 -16.65
CA ALA A 154 21.95 -4.87 -15.91
C ALA A 154 21.57 -5.53 -14.57
N ARG A 155 20.41 -5.18 -14.00
CA ARG A 155 19.90 -5.75 -12.73
C ARG A 155 18.72 -6.71 -12.94
N CYS A 156 18.35 -7.01 -14.17
CA CYS A 156 17.22 -7.85 -14.50
C CYS A 156 17.65 -9.33 -14.49
N MET A 157 16.95 -10.16 -13.75
CA MET A 157 17.20 -11.60 -13.73
C MET A 157 16.95 -12.28 -15.08
N LEU A 158 16.14 -11.67 -15.94
CA LEU A 158 15.80 -12.18 -17.27
C LEU A 158 16.73 -11.67 -18.38
N VAL A 159 17.75 -10.86 -18.07
CA VAL A 159 18.62 -10.22 -19.07
C VAL A 159 19.25 -11.22 -20.07
N ARG A 160 19.58 -12.42 -19.59
CA ARG A 160 20.23 -13.47 -20.40
C ARG A 160 19.31 -14.10 -21.45
N VAL A 161 18.00 -14.07 -21.21
CA VAL A 161 16.98 -14.63 -22.11
C VAL A 161 16.15 -13.56 -22.80
N CYS A 162 16.38 -12.29 -22.46
CA CYS A 162 15.69 -11.16 -23.04
C CYS A 162 16.34 -10.76 -24.35
N GLY A 163 15.74 -11.13 -25.49
CA GLY A 163 16.21 -10.73 -26.82
C GLY A 163 16.20 -9.23 -27.13
N ARG A 164 15.71 -8.39 -26.18
CA ARG A 164 15.60 -6.94 -26.27
C ARG A 164 16.35 -6.19 -25.14
N ALA A 165 17.29 -6.88 -24.52
CA ALA A 165 18.10 -6.26 -23.48
C ALA A 165 18.92 -5.11 -24.06
N VAL A 166 18.80 -3.92 -23.46
CA VAL A 166 19.62 -2.75 -23.81
C VAL A 166 20.97 -2.93 -23.12
N VAL A 167 22.02 -3.17 -23.90
CA VAL A 167 23.40 -3.28 -23.40
C VAL A 167 24.03 -1.88 -23.45
N SER A 168 24.67 -1.44 -22.37
CA SER A 168 25.49 -0.24 -22.39
C SER A 168 26.74 -0.55 -23.23
N THR A 169 26.84 0.00 -24.43
CA THR A 169 28.11 0.03 -25.16
C THR A 169 29.03 1.01 -24.41
N SER A 170 30.01 0.45 -23.70
CA SER A 170 31.13 1.19 -23.07
C SER A 170 31.99 1.83 -24.14
#